data_4eb283d95ee427e8a145c842cd527e9d
#
_entry.id   4eb283d95ee427e8a145c842cd527e9d
#
_cell.length_a   1.000
_cell.length_b   1.000
_cell.length_c   1.000
_cell.angle_alpha   90.00
_cell.angle_beta   90.00
_cell.angle_gamma   90.00
#
_symmetry.space_group_name_H-M   'P 1'
#
loop_
_entity.id
_entity.type
_entity.pdbx_description
1 polymer ?
#
loop_
_entity_poly.entity_id
_entity_poly.type
_entity_poly.pdbx_seq_one_letter_code
_entity_poly.pdbx_strand_id
1 'polypeptide(L)'
;MFLQRRFAAAALGLAVSAVLASCASTPPAVPNRPPVVAPPVTTPAPPTSDPSSSGPVAADSPARLTGWDTEDFVAAFDAYLRTCGVARDAAGARQCARAMDLQRTSRPVTPALARAFFETGFRVVQARTADGRDGLLTSYFAPEYSASHRQTSEFDMPVLAKPLDLERSAAGVVQRRPDGSTGPYADRAAIEAAAAAGSPSAPVLAWMRAEDLFFLQIQGSGYLTFEDGTTGRAAYAADNGRPFVGIARPMEQQGLLPRNGTSGEAIRAWLAAHRGREARAITALNPRYIFFDLQSDDGGDPAGAAGVPLPARRSIAVDPASWTYGDLVWIDADGGNLAGAHTSYRGLVMALDTGSAIRGPVRADFYMGRGQTAGAEAGTVRHPLRMWRLVPRP
;
A
#
# COMPACT_ATOMS: atom_id res chain seq x y z
N MET A 1 -19.66 13.70 52.13
CA MET A 1 -20.09 14.68 51.11
C MET A 1 -18.95 14.79 50.09
N PHE A 2 -18.87 13.82 49.13
CA PHE A 2 -17.82 13.76 48.13
C PHE A 2 -18.46 13.81 46.72
N LEU A 3 -18.18 14.86 45.98
CA LEU A 3 -18.61 15.07 44.60
C LEU A 3 -17.74 14.21 43.69
N GLN A 4 -18.33 13.18 43.08
CA GLN A 4 -17.75 12.46 41.95
C GLN A 4 -17.93 13.29 40.68
N ARG A 5 -16.86 13.82 40.10
CA ARG A 5 -16.82 14.33 38.73
C ARG A 5 -16.56 13.17 37.80
N ARG A 6 -17.55 12.80 37.01
CA ARG A 6 -17.42 11.89 35.86
C ARG A 6 -16.77 12.68 34.70
N PHE A 7 -15.57 12.28 34.30
CA PHE A 7 -15.00 12.69 33.02
C PHE A 7 -15.50 11.74 31.94
N ALA A 8 -16.30 12.27 31.01
CA ALA A 8 -16.63 11.59 29.77
C ALA A 8 -15.44 11.67 28.83
N ALA A 9 -14.79 10.55 28.60
CA ALA A 9 -13.76 10.43 27.55
C ALA A 9 -14.45 10.33 26.19
N ALA A 10 -14.48 11.42 25.44
CA ALA A 10 -14.81 11.40 24.03
C ALA A 10 -13.63 10.76 23.28
N ALA A 11 -13.82 9.52 22.80
CA ALA A 11 -12.89 8.87 21.90
C ALA A 11 -13.02 9.52 20.50
N LEU A 12 -12.15 10.49 20.23
CA LEU A 12 -12.00 11.08 18.91
C LEU A 12 -11.07 10.16 18.09
N GLY A 13 -11.65 9.27 17.30
CA GLY A 13 -10.91 8.46 16.33
C GLY A 13 -10.33 9.35 15.23
N LEU A 14 -9.07 9.79 15.38
CA LEU A 14 -8.34 10.43 14.29
C LEU A 14 -7.79 9.35 13.36
N ALA A 15 -8.35 9.27 12.17
CA ALA A 15 -7.73 8.59 11.04
C ALA A 15 -6.39 9.28 10.74
N VAL A 16 -5.29 8.60 11.03
CA VAL A 16 -3.95 9.04 10.60
C VAL A 16 -3.82 8.67 9.13
N SER A 17 -4.29 9.56 8.25
CA SER A 17 -3.83 9.59 6.88
C SER A 17 -2.35 9.94 6.92
N ALA A 18 -1.50 9.13 6.30
CA ALA A 18 -0.14 9.55 6.00
C ALA A 18 -0.24 10.77 5.07
N VAL A 19 -0.23 11.96 5.66
CA VAL A 19 -0.24 13.21 4.92
C VAL A 19 1.18 13.42 4.41
N LEU A 20 1.44 12.92 3.22
CA LEU A 20 2.49 13.46 2.37
C LEU A 20 1.94 14.78 1.78
N ALA A 21 1.93 15.83 2.57
CA ALA A 21 1.62 17.16 2.08
C ALA A 21 2.85 17.70 1.35
N SER A 22 2.80 17.68 0.02
CA SER A 22 3.77 18.36 -0.83
C SER A 22 3.57 19.88 -0.69
N CYS A 23 4.61 20.61 -0.37
CA CYS A 23 4.62 22.07 -0.37
C CYS A 23 4.58 22.57 -1.81
N ALA A 24 3.59 23.39 -2.14
CA ALA A 24 3.52 24.13 -3.38
C ALA A 24 4.57 25.27 -3.38
N SER A 25 5.59 25.15 -4.21
CA SER A 25 6.38 26.29 -4.67
C SER A 25 5.81 26.76 -6.00
N THR A 26 5.39 28.01 -6.06
CA THR A 26 4.87 28.67 -7.26
C THR A 26 5.99 28.81 -8.30
N PRO A 27 5.83 28.32 -9.54
CA PRO A 27 6.81 28.54 -10.59
C PRO A 27 6.70 29.98 -11.15
N PRO A 28 7.81 30.56 -11.63
CA PRO A 28 7.80 31.87 -12.26
C PRO A 28 7.08 31.85 -13.61
N ALA A 29 6.42 32.96 -13.93
CA ALA A 29 5.66 33.16 -15.15
C ALA A 29 6.52 33.01 -16.41
N VAL A 30 6.06 32.19 -17.37
CA VAL A 30 6.66 32.01 -18.69
C VAL A 30 6.04 33.07 -19.65
N PRO A 31 6.83 33.76 -20.47
CA PRO A 31 6.30 34.74 -21.41
C PRO A 31 5.53 34.11 -22.58
N ASN A 32 4.42 34.75 -22.92
CA ASN A 32 3.50 34.37 -24.00
C ASN A 32 4.20 34.30 -25.36
N ARG A 33 4.09 33.17 -26.04
CA ARG A 33 4.49 32.98 -27.43
C ARG A 33 3.23 32.91 -28.32
N PRO A 34 3.19 33.60 -29.47
CA PRO A 34 1.99 33.60 -30.31
C PRO A 34 1.74 32.21 -30.95
N PRO A 35 0.49 31.89 -31.30
CA PRO A 35 0.12 30.57 -31.80
C PRO A 35 0.63 30.36 -33.23
N VAL A 36 1.25 29.20 -33.45
CA VAL A 36 1.60 28.67 -34.77
C VAL A 36 0.36 27.98 -35.36
N VAL A 37 -0.14 28.48 -36.50
CA VAL A 37 -1.24 27.85 -37.20
C VAL A 37 -0.72 26.63 -37.95
N ALA A 38 -1.24 25.45 -37.64
CA ALA A 38 -0.96 24.20 -38.35
C ALA A 38 -1.87 24.05 -39.57
N PRO A 39 -1.38 23.41 -40.67
CA PRO A 39 -2.20 23.16 -41.87
C PRO A 39 -3.29 22.11 -41.59
N PRO A 40 -4.39 22.08 -42.39
CA PRO A 40 -5.51 21.19 -42.16
C PRO A 40 -5.13 19.72 -42.39
N VAL A 41 -5.37 18.90 -41.39
CA VAL A 41 -5.23 17.44 -41.46
C VAL A 41 -6.51 16.86 -42.09
N THR A 42 -6.39 16.23 -43.23
CA THR A 42 -7.46 15.43 -43.84
C THR A 42 -7.71 14.18 -42.99
N THR A 43 -8.87 14.12 -42.38
CA THR A 43 -9.33 12.96 -41.56
C THR A 43 -9.72 11.81 -42.54
N PRO A 44 -9.16 10.59 -42.34
CA PRO A 44 -9.70 9.41 -43.00
C PRO A 44 -11.09 9.09 -42.46
N ALA A 45 -12.02 8.66 -43.31
CA ALA A 45 -13.35 8.22 -42.92
C ALA A 45 -13.27 7.06 -41.94
N PRO A 46 -14.14 7.02 -40.89
CA PRO A 46 -14.15 5.92 -39.96
C PRO A 46 -14.54 4.61 -40.63
N PRO A 47 -13.94 3.47 -40.22
CA PRO A 47 -14.40 2.17 -40.73
C PRO A 47 -15.82 1.92 -40.26
N THR A 48 -16.69 1.50 -41.17
CA THR A 48 -18.05 1.05 -40.89
C THR A 48 -17.98 -0.14 -39.96
N SER A 49 -18.33 0.08 -38.65
CA SER A 49 -18.53 -0.99 -37.69
C SER A 49 -19.85 -1.70 -37.99
N ASP A 50 -19.79 -2.99 -38.22
CA ASP A 50 -20.95 -3.88 -38.21
C ASP A 50 -21.69 -3.76 -36.88
N PRO A 51 -23.00 -3.61 -36.86
CA PRO A 51 -23.78 -3.60 -35.62
C PRO A 51 -23.86 -5.04 -35.09
N SER A 52 -22.90 -5.45 -34.32
CA SER A 52 -23.05 -6.63 -33.44
C SER A 52 -24.23 -6.40 -32.50
N SER A 53 -25.25 -7.21 -32.62
CA SER A 53 -26.45 -7.22 -31.80
C SER A 53 -26.09 -7.48 -30.32
N SER A 54 -25.77 -6.44 -29.59
CA SER A 54 -25.66 -6.51 -28.14
C SER A 54 -27.09 -6.41 -27.55
N GLY A 55 -27.60 -7.53 -27.05
CA GLY A 55 -28.79 -7.53 -26.19
C GLY A 55 -28.63 -6.61 -24.98
N PRO A 56 -29.72 -6.27 -24.26
CA PRO A 56 -29.63 -5.35 -23.14
C PRO A 56 -28.66 -5.86 -22.05
N VAL A 57 -27.68 -5.03 -21.71
CA VAL A 57 -26.69 -5.33 -20.67
C VAL A 57 -27.39 -5.47 -19.33
N ALA A 58 -27.19 -6.60 -18.63
CA ALA A 58 -27.79 -6.88 -17.32
C ALA A 58 -27.44 -5.77 -16.29
N ALA A 59 -28.36 -5.49 -15.37
CA ALA A 59 -28.21 -4.41 -14.39
C ALA A 59 -26.98 -4.57 -13.48
N ASP A 60 -26.57 -5.82 -13.23
CA ASP A 60 -25.42 -6.20 -12.39
C ASP A 60 -24.17 -6.55 -13.21
N SER A 61 -24.16 -6.23 -14.50
CA SER A 61 -23.02 -6.50 -15.39
C SER A 61 -21.85 -5.55 -15.12
N PRO A 62 -20.60 -6.03 -15.09
CA PRO A 62 -19.42 -5.19 -15.04
C PRO A 62 -19.37 -4.16 -16.18
N ALA A 63 -19.89 -4.48 -17.36
CA ALA A 63 -19.93 -3.59 -18.51
C ALA A 63 -20.65 -2.25 -18.28
N ARG A 64 -21.39 -2.11 -17.17
CA ARG A 64 -22.07 -0.85 -16.76
C ARG A 64 -21.21 0.05 -15.89
N LEU A 65 -20.07 -0.39 -15.48
CA LEU A 65 -19.17 0.42 -14.63
C LEU A 65 -18.57 1.56 -15.45
N THR A 66 -18.52 2.74 -14.85
CA THR A 66 -17.90 3.92 -15.48
C THR A 66 -16.44 3.62 -15.81
N GLY A 67 -16.05 3.82 -17.06
CA GLY A 67 -14.67 3.60 -17.51
C GLY A 67 -14.32 2.14 -17.81
N TRP A 68 -15.28 1.21 -17.73
CA TRP A 68 -15.06 -0.19 -18.05
C TRP A 68 -14.47 -0.40 -19.46
N ASP A 69 -14.91 0.40 -20.43
CA ASP A 69 -14.45 0.30 -21.82
C ASP A 69 -12.99 0.72 -22.03
N THR A 70 -12.40 1.42 -21.05
CA THR A 70 -11.01 1.89 -21.10
C THR A 70 -10.06 1.00 -20.31
N GLU A 71 -10.56 -0.11 -19.74
CA GLU A 71 -9.76 -1.05 -18.95
C GLU A 71 -8.77 -1.82 -19.83
N ASP A 72 -7.54 -1.99 -19.33
CA ASP A 72 -6.59 -2.95 -19.91
C ASP A 72 -6.93 -4.37 -19.42
N PHE A 73 -7.87 -5.00 -20.12
CA PHE A 73 -8.36 -6.33 -19.76
C PHE A 73 -7.28 -7.41 -19.82
N VAL A 74 -6.26 -7.27 -20.66
CA VAL A 74 -5.17 -8.25 -20.73
C VAL A 74 -4.33 -8.17 -19.47
N ALA A 75 -3.90 -6.98 -19.07
CA ALA A 75 -3.14 -6.79 -17.85
C ALA A 75 -3.96 -7.18 -16.59
N ALA A 76 -5.27 -6.88 -16.59
CA ALA A 76 -6.16 -7.29 -15.50
C ALA A 76 -6.31 -8.82 -15.43
N PHE A 77 -6.44 -9.49 -16.58
CA PHE A 77 -6.53 -10.94 -16.67
C PHE A 77 -5.25 -11.63 -16.22
N ASP A 78 -4.09 -11.12 -16.65
CA ASP A 78 -2.78 -11.64 -16.22
C ASP A 78 -2.56 -11.50 -14.70
N ALA A 79 -2.97 -10.37 -14.13
CA ALA A 79 -2.92 -10.16 -12.69
C ALA A 79 -3.86 -11.12 -11.95
N TYR A 80 -5.11 -11.27 -12.44
CA TYR A 80 -6.07 -12.21 -11.90
C TYR A 80 -5.53 -13.64 -11.94
N LEU A 81 -5.02 -14.07 -13.07
CA LEU A 81 -4.50 -15.43 -13.26
C LEU A 81 -3.37 -15.78 -12.29
N ARG A 82 -2.47 -14.82 -12.02
CA ARG A 82 -1.35 -15.00 -11.06
C ARG A 82 -1.81 -15.08 -9.61
N THR A 83 -3.00 -14.58 -9.28
CA THR A 83 -3.44 -14.37 -7.88
C THR A 83 -4.76 -15.04 -7.53
N CYS A 84 -5.53 -15.55 -8.50
CA CYS A 84 -6.86 -16.13 -8.29
C CYS A 84 -6.86 -17.36 -7.37
N GLY A 85 -5.74 -18.06 -7.21
CA GLY A 85 -5.59 -19.17 -6.28
C GLY A 85 -5.72 -18.79 -4.79
N VAL A 86 -5.74 -17.49 -4.46
CA VAL A 86 -6.00 -16.99 -3.10
C VAL A 86 -7.47 -17.18 -2.70
N ALA A 87 -8.41 -17.10 -3.66
CA ALA A 87 -9.83 -17.30 -3.41
C ALA A 87 -10.09 -18.76 -2.95
N ARG A 88 -10.64 -18.92 -1.75
CA ARG A 88 -10.83 -20.24 -1.12
C ARG A 88 -12.26 -20.78 -1.25
N ASP A 89 -13.20 -19.94 -1.70
CA ASP A 89 -14.56 -20.38 -1.95
C ASP A 89 -14.69 -21.11 -3.29
N ALA A 90 -15.71 -21.99 -3.39
CA ALA A 90 -15.89 -22.83 -4.57
C ALA A 90 -16.17 -22.04 -5.86
N ALA A 91 -16.81 -20.88 -5.77
CA ALA A 91 -17.12 -20.05 -6.93
C ALA A 91 -15.86 -19.35 -7.46
N GLY A 92 -15.04 -18.80 -6.57
CA GLY A 92 -13.73 -18.23 -6.91
C GLY A 92 -12.80 -19.29 -7.53
N ALA A 93 -12.75 -20.47 -6.95
CA ALA A 93 -11.96 -21.59 -7.48
C ALA A 93 -12.39 -21.99 -8.90
N ARG A 94 -13.70 -22.03 -9.19
CA ARG A 94 -14.20 -22.30 -10.56
C ARG A 94 -13.78 -21.21 -11.54
N GLN A 95 -13.87 -19.93 -11.16
CA GLN A 95 -13.45 -18.85 -12.04
C GLN A 95 -11.93 -18.85 -12.26
N CYS A 96 -11.14 -19.21 -11.25
CA CYS A 96 -9.70 -19.39 -11.40
C CYS A 96 -9.38 -20.53 -12.40
N ALA A 97 -10.06 -21.67 -12.29
CA ALA A 97 -9.93 -22.78 -13.24
C ALA A 97 -10.31 -22.36 -14.68
N ARG A 98 -11.40 -21.56 -14.85
CA ARG A 98 -11.78 -21.01 -16.16
C ARG A 98 -10.69 -20.09 -16.73
N ALA A 99 -10.07 -19.24 -15.90
CA ALA A 99 -8.99 -18.36 -16.34
C ALA A 99 -7.78 -19.19 -16.82
N MET A 100 -7.39 -20.21 -16.07
CA MET A 100 -6.30 -21.12 -16.44
C MET A 100 -6.60 -21.86 -17.75
N ASP A 101 -7.85 -22.31 -17.91
CA ASP A 101 -8.27 -22.98 -19.15
C ASP A 101 -8.27 -22.03 -20.34
N LEU A 102 -8.79 -20.83 -20.20
CA LEU A 102 -8.75 -19.80 -21.22
C LEU A 102 -7.31 -19.49 -21.67
N GLN A 103 -6.39 -19.31 -20.70
CA GLN A 103 -4.99 -19.09 -21.03
C GLN A 103 -4.36 -20.28 -21.76
N ARG A 104 -4.73 -21.51 -21.39
CA ARG A 104 -4.21 -22.72 -22.02
C ARG A 104 -4.70 -22.88 -23.47
N THR A 105 -5.97 -22.56 -23.73
CA THR A 105 -6.63 -22.75 -25.02
C THR A 105 -6.49 -21.57 -25.98
N SER A 106 -6.21 -20.36 -25.48
CA SER A 106 -6.09 -19.12 -26.24
C SER A 106 -4.78 -18.41 -25.91
N ARG A 107 -3.77 -18.57 -26.78
CA ARG A 107 -2.46 -17.92 -26.64
C ARG A 107 -2.09 -17.13 -27.88
N PRO A 108 -1.98 -15.80 -27.79
CA PRO A 108 -2.24 -14.96 -26.61
C PRO A 108 -3.73 -14.80 -26.32
N VAL A 109 -4.09 -14.55 -25.04
CA VAL A 109 -5.43 -14.10 -24.67
C VAL A 109 -5.63 -12.69 -25.22
N THR A 110 -6.64 -12.52 -26.06
CA THR A 110 -6.94 -11.21 -26.65
C THR A 110 -7.72 -10.30 -25.69
N PRO A 111 -7.70 -8.96 -25.88
CA PRO A 111 -8.50 -8.04 -25.07
C PRO A 111 -10.00 -8.41 -25.04
N ALA A 112 -10.56 -8.85 -26.16
CA ALA A 112 -11.96 -9.26 -26.26
C ALA A 112 -12.26 -10.51 -25.42
N LEU A 113 -11.37 -11.51 -25.43
CA LEU A 113 -11.52 -12.72 -24.61
C LEU A 113 -11.36 -12.43 -23.11
N ALA A 114 -10.39 -11.61 -22.73
CA ALA A 114 -10.18 -11.19 -21.35
C ALA A 114 -11.38 -10.38 -20.84
N ARG A 115 -11.91 -9.44 -21.64
CA ARG A 115 -13.12 -8.68 -21.32
C ARG A 115 -14.33 -9.61 -21.14
N ALA A 116 -14.57 -10.51 -22.08
CA ALA A 116 -15.67 -11.46 -22.01
C ALA A 116 -15.56 -12.38 -20.77
N PHE A 117 -14.35 -12.77 -20.38
CA PHE A 117 -14.11 -13.53 -19.15
C PHE A 117 -14.68 -12.82 -17.91
N PHE A 118 -14.38 -11.52 -17.74
CA PHE A 118 -14.89 -10.75 -16.60
C PHE A 118 -16.39 -10.49 -16.69
N GLU A 119 -16.89 -10.11 -17.88
CA GLU A 119 -18.31 -9.77 -18.06
C GLU A 119 -19.24 -10.98 -17.89
N THR A 120 -18.81 -12.16 -18.32
CA THR A 120 -19.62 -13.39 -18.22
C THR A 120 -19.42 -14.11 -16.88
N GLY A 121 -18.22 -14.01 -16.30
CA GLY A 121 -17.86 -14.74 -15.09
C GLY A 121 -18.29 -14.06 -13.79
N PHE A 122 -18.59 -12.77 -13.82
CA PHE A 122 -18.83 -11.99 -12.62
C PHE A 122 -20.08 -11.11 -12.72
N ARG A 123 -20.64 -10.78 -11.57
CA ARG A 123 -21.62 -9.70 -11.37
C ARG A 123 -21.04 -8.67 -10.40
N VAL A 124 -21.52 -7.43 -10.45
CA VAL A 124 -21.01 -6.37 -9.59
C VAL A 124 -21.94 -6.09 -8.41
N VAL A 125 -21.32 -5.84 -7.25
CA VAL A 125 -22.01 -5.39 -6.03
C VAL A 125 -21.25 -4.19 -5.47
N GLN A 126 -21.90 -3.04 -5.41
CA GLN A 126 -21.28 -1.83 -4.88
C GLN A 126 -21.06 -1.94 -3.37
N ALA A 127 -19.84 -1.69 -2.92
CA ALA A 127 -19.55 -1.45 -1.52
C ALA A 127 -19.98 -0.02 -1.13
N ARG A 128 -20.52 0.16 0.08
CA ARG A 128 -21.00 1.45 0.56
C ARG A 128 -20.50 1.71 1.96
N THR A 129 -20.16 2.97 2.25
CA THR A 129 -19.96 3.46 3.61
C THR A 129 -21.31 3.56 4.32
N ALA A 130 -21.31 3.54 5.66
CA ALA A 130 -22.53 3.63 6.45
C ALA A 130 -23.28 4.97 6.26
N ASP A 131 -22.54 6.04 5.98
CA ASP A 131 -23.07 7.39 5.74
C ASP A 131 -23.36 7.70 4.25
N GLY A 132 -23.10 6.73 3.36
CA GLY A 132 -23.32 6.87 1.92
C GLY A 132 -22.31 7.77 1.18
N ARG A 133 -21.28 8.27 1.87
CA ARG A 133 -20.24 9.10 1.24
C ARG A 133 -19.23 8.24 0.48
N ASP A 134 -18.49 8.88 -0.42
CA ASP A 134 -17.33 8.25 -1.04
C ASP A 134 -16.28 7.91 0.03
N GLY A 135 -15.56 6.81 -0.21
CA GLY A 135 -14.46 6.39 0.62
C GLY A 135 -13.16 7.11 0.29
N LEU A 136 -12.04 6.46 0.56
CA LEU A 136 -10.71 7.04 0.36
C LEU A 136 -9.77 6.03 -0.29
N LEU A 137 -9.16 6.44 -1.41
CA LEU A 137 -7.98 5.80 -1.99
C LEU A 137 -6.73 6.56 -1.57
N THR A 138 -5.78 5.84 -1.04
CA THR A 138 -4.36 6.23 -0.95
C THR A 138 -3.52 5.20 -1.68
N SER A 139 -2.21 5.30 -1.62
CA SER A 139 -1.34 4.32 -2.24
C SER A 139 -0.05 4.11 -1.46
N TYR A 140 0.60 3.00 -1.75
CA TYR A 140 1.88 2.60 -1.22
C TYR A 140 2.74 1.95 -2.30
N PHE A 141 4.00 1.74 -1.98
CA PHE A 141 4.98 1.17 -2.90
C PHE A 141 6.00 0.34 -2.11
N ALA A 142 6.78 -0.47 -2.80
CA ALA A 142 7.92 -1.16 -2.21
C ALA A 142 9.19 -0.30 -2.41
N PRO A 143 9.71 0.31 -1.34
CA PRO A 143 10.89 1.16 -1.44
C PRO A 143 12.15 0.35 -1.69
N GLU A 144 13.15 1.01 -2.26
CA GLU A 144 14.51 0.50 -2.43
C GLU A 144 15.46 1.39 -1.65
N TYR A 145 16.30 0.79 -0.80
CA TYR A 145 17.22 1.50 0.08
C TYR A 145 18.62 0.92 -0.01
N SER A 146 19.62 1.77 0.19
CA SER A 146 20.97 1.30 0.46
C SER A 146 21.05 0.69 1.86
N ALA A 147 21.83 -0.38 1.99
CA ALA A 147 22.11 -1.06 3.24
C ALA A 147 23.59 -1.46 3.31
N SER A 148 24.05 -1.86 4.49
CA SER A 148 25.39 -2.38 4.70
C SER A 148 25.35 -3.71 5.46
N HIS A 149 26.26 -4.59 5.15
CA HIS A 149 26.49 -5.82 5.92
C HIS A 149 27.10 -5.55 7.30
N ARG A 150 27.66 -4.37 7.52
CA ARG A 150 28.36 -3.98 8.74
C ARG A 150 27.87 -2.64 9.25
N GLN A 151 27.93 -2.48 10.58
CA GLN A 151 27.68 -1.18 11.18
C GLN A 151 28.77 -0.18 10.76
N THR A 152 28.33 1.02 10.37
CA THR A 152 29.21 2.16 10.06
C THR A 152 28.64 3.42 10.70
N SER A 153 29.33 4.54 10.58
CA SER A 153 28.78 5.83 11.03
C SER A 153 27.57 6.31 10.21
N GLU A 154 27.41 5.80 9.01
CA GLU A 154 26.30 6.11 8.11
C GLU A 154 25.13 5.12 8.24
N PHE A 155 25.45 3.83 8.31
CA PHE A 155 24.53 2.74 8.48
C PHE A 155 24.58 2.25 9.92
N ASP A 156 23.91 2.97 10.82
CA ASP A 156 24.02 2.80 12.28
C ASP A 156 22.80 2.12 12.93
N MET A 157 21.73 1.90 12.17
CA MET A 157 20.51 1.28 12.67
C MET A 157 20.35 -0.16 12.16
N PRO A 158 20.20 -1.15 13.07
CA PRO A 158 20.11 -2.56 12.70
C PRO A 158 18.71 -2.91 12.18
N VAL A 159 18.67 -3.60 11.06
CA VAL A 159 17.50 -4.34 10.59
C VAL A 159 17.44 -5.65 11.37
N LEU A 160 16.45 -5.83 12.22
CA LEU A 160 16.35 -7.00 13.10
C LEU A 160 15.45 -8.08 12.53
N ALA A 161 15.90 -9.33 12.68
CA ALA A 161 15.07 -10.52 12.46
C ALA A 161 13.94 -10.59 13.50
N LYS A 162 12.94 -11.45 13.26
CA LYS A 162 11.91 -11.74 14.26
C LYS A 162 12.57 -12.38 15.50
N PRO A 163 12.37 -11.80 16.69
CA PRO A 163 12.86 -12.39 17.94
C PRO A 163 12.22 -13.75 18.24
N LEU A 164 12.99 -14.66 18.84
CA LEU A 164 12.51 -16.00 19.18
C LEU A 164 11.46 -15.99 20.31
N ASP A 165 11.52 -14.98 21.18
CA ASP A 165 10.62 -14.79 22.31
C ASP A 165 9.36 -13.98 21.96
N LEU A 166 9.21 -13.57 20.69
CA LEU A 166 8.03 -12.87 20.19
C LEU A 166 7.00 -13.88 19.68
N GLU A 167 5.85 -13.92 20.35
CA GLU A 167 4.75 -14.81 20.01
C GLU A 167 3.46 -14.05 19.71
N ARG A 168 2.60 -14.66 18.88
CA ARG A 168 1.24 -14.15 18.64
C ARG A 168 0.25 -15.07 19.40
N SER A 169 -0.53 -14.48 20.29
CA SER A 169 -1.59 -15.13 21.04
C SER A 169 -2.96 -14.56 20.65
N ALA A 170 -4.03 -15.14 21.22
CA ALA A 170 -5.38 -14.56 21.08
C ALA A 170 -5.49 -13.13 21.68
N ALA A 171 -4.64 -12.80 22.68
CA ALA A 171 -4.58 -11.46 23.28
C ALA A 171 -3.71 -10.47 22.49
N GLY A 172 -3.10 -10.90 21.37
CA GLY A 172 -2.20 -10.09 20.56
C GLY A 172 -0.75 -10.57 20.58
N VAL A 173 0.19 -9.66 20.32
CA VAL A 173 1.63 -9.95 20.34
C VAL A 173 2.15 -9.85 21.75
N VAL A 174 2.86 -10.90 22.19
CA VAL A 174 3.43 -11.00 23.53
C VAL A 174 4.91 -11.39 23.48
N GLN A 175 5.63 -11.05 24.53
CA GLN A 175 6.95 -11.58 24.80
C GLN A 175 6.84 -12.77 25.75
N ARG A 176 7.43 -13.91 25.40
CA ARG A 176 7.64 -15.03 26.32
C ARG A 176 8.94 -14.85 27.09
N ARG A 177 8.87 -14.82 28.41
CA ARG A 177 10.05 -14.71 29.28
C ARG A 177 10.63 -16.09 29.58
N PRO A 178 11.90 -16.15 30.04
CA PRO A 178 12.54 -17.42 30.42
C PRO A 178 11.82 -18.20 31.52
N ASP A 179 11.08 -17.53 32.40
CA ASP A 179 10.25 -18.15 33.44
C ASP A 179 8.90 -18.68 32.91
N GLY A 180 8.65 -18.59 31.59
CA GLY A 180 7.41 -19.02 30.94
C GLY A 180 6.29 -17.99 31.01
N SER A 181 6.44 -16.90 31.75
CA SER A 181 5.43 -15.82 31.79
C SER A 181 5.39 -15.07 30.46
N THR A 182 4.24 -14.44 30.18
CA THR A 182 4.08 -13.60 28.99
C THR A 182 3.72 -12.18 29.39
N GLY A 183 4.07 -11.23 28.54
CA GLY A 183 3.73 -9.81 28.71
C GLY A 183 3.80 -9.05 27.39
N PRO A 184 3.40 -7.78 27.38
CA PRO A 184 3.52 -6.96 26.18
C PRO A 184 4.97 -6.92 25.68
N TYR A 185 5.17 -7.03 24.37
CA TYR A 185 6.52 -6.88 23.80
C TYR A 185 7.04 -5.45 24.02
N ALA A 186 8.38 -5.30 24.02
CA ALA A 186 9.05 -4.00 24.14
C ALA A 186 8.60 -3.03 23.05
N ASP A 187 8.58 -1.75 23.36
CA ASP A 187 8.35 -0.70 22.36
C ASP A 187 9.64 -0.38 21.56
N ARG A 188 9.49 0.47 20.55
CA ARG A 188 10.62 0.92 19.70
C ARG A 188 11.78 1.47 20.53
N ALA A 189 11.48 2.35 21.49
CA ALA A 189 12.51 3.00 22.29
C ALA A 189 13.39 1.97 23.02
N ALA A 190 12.78 0.98 23.65
CA ALA A 190 13.48 -0.09 24.35
C ALA A 190 14.26 -1.00 23.40
N ILE A 191 13.68 -1.37 22.24
CA ILE A 191 14.33 -2.20 21.22
C ILE A 191 15.58 -1.49 20.67
N GLU A 192 15.45 -0.22 20.28
CA GLU A 192 16.55 0.57 19.72
C GLU A 192 17.62 0.89 20.75
N ALA A 193 17.24 1.12 22.03
CA ALA A 193 18.18 1.31 23.11
C ALA A 193 19.02 0.05 23.40
N ALA A 194 18.40 -1.13 23.40
CA ALA A 194 19.10 -2.40 23.56
C ALA A 194 20.09 -2.65 22.42
N ALA A 195 19.68 -2.38 21.19
CA ALA A 195 20.54 -2.49 20.03
C ALA A 195 21.73 -1.52 20.08
N ALA A 196 21.51 -0.27 20.49
CA ALA A 196 22.55 0.73 20.66
C ALA A 196 23.54 0.39 21.79
N ALA A 197 23.09 -0.37 22.80
CA ALA A 197 23.93 -0.90 23.87
C ALA A 197 24.69 -2.20 23.47
N GLY A 198 24.61 -2.63 22.22
CA GLY A 198 25.26 -3.85 21.72
C GLY A 198 24.55 -5.15 22.12
N SER A 199 23.30 -5.07 22.57
CA SER A 199 22.49 -6.23 22.97
C SER A 199 21.14 -6.23 22.21
N PRO A 200 21.17 -6.37 20.86
CA PRO A 200 19.93 -6.38 20.09
C PRO A 200 19.03 -7.55 20.49
N SER A 201 17.72 -7.34 20.47
CA SER A 201 16.72 -8.34 20.85
C SER A 201 16.61 -9.53 19.87
N ALA A 202 17.25 -9.45 18.72
CA ALA A 202 17.25 -10.46 17.68
C ALA A 202 18.50 -10.35 16.79
N PRO A 203 18.80 -11.37 15.96
CA PRO A 203 19.87 -11.29 14.99
C PRO A 203 19.75 -10.07 14.06
N VAL A 204 20.87 -9.42 13.79
CA VAL A 204 20.98 -8.30 12.85
C VAL A 204 21.12 -8.87 11.44
N LEU A 205 20.22 -8.50 10.54
CA LEU A 205 20.18 -8.92 9.14
C LEU A 205 20.98 -7.99 8.23
N ALA A 206 20.94 -6.71 8.52
CA ALA A 206 21.58 -5.63 7.77
C ALA A 206 21.67 -4.38 8.64
N TRP A 207 22.39 -3.37 8.17
CA TRP A 207 22.48 -2.05 8.76
C TRP A 207 21.96 -1.01 7.78
N MET A 208 21.16 -0.06 8.26
CA MET A 208 20.56 1.00 7.44
C MET A 208 20.75 2.38 8.10
N ARG A 209 20.53 3.42 7.31
CA ARG A 209 20.35 4.78 7.85
C ARG A 209 19.07 4.83 8.68
N ALA A 210 19.03 5.65 9.72
CA ALA A 210 17.87 5.76 10.61
C ALA A 210 16.59 6.15 9.87
N GLU A 211 16.68 7.13 8.98
CA GLU A 211 15.57 7.59 8.15
C GLU A 211 15.04 6.49 7.24
N ASP A 212 15.92 5.71 6.62
CA ASP A 212 15.56 4.66 5.69
C ASP A 212 14.89 3.48 6.41
N LEU A 213 15.45 3.04 7.53
CA LEU A 213 14.86 1.97 8.33
C LEU A 213 13.47 2.38 8.88
N PHE A 214 13.33 3.63 9.34
CA PHE A 214 12.04 4.11 9.83
C PHE A 214 10.95 4.05 8.76
N PHE A 215 11.26 4.50 7.55
CA PHE A 215 10.30 4.45 6.43
C PHE A 215 10.10 3.03 5.91
N LEU A 216 11.12 2.16 5.87
CA LEU A 216 10.97 0.75 5.57
C LEU A 216 9.97 0.08 6.53
N GLN A 217 10.05 0.39 7.81
CA GLN A 217 9.12 -0.13 8.82
C GLN A 217 7.69 0.43 8.69
N ILE A 218 7.51 1.65 8.16
CA ILE A 218 6.19 2.20 7.83
C ILE A 218 5.58 1.45 6.65
N GLN A 219 6.38 1.19 5.60
CA GLN A 219 5.92 0.44 4.42
C GLN A 219 5.73 -1.05 4.70
N GLY A 220 6.42 -1.61 5.69
CA GLY A 220 6.33 -3.01 6.11
C GLY A 220 7.18 -3.97 5.30
N SER A 221 7.64 -3.61 4.12
CA SER A 221 8.61 -4.36 3.29
C SER A 221 9.33 -3.43 2.33
N GLY A 222 10.47 -3.88 1.79
CA GLY A 222 11.24 -3.13 0.81
C GLY A 222 12.45 -3.93 0.34
N TYR A 223 13.25 -3.29 -0.49
CA TYR A 223 14.46 -3.90 -1.07
C TYR A 223 15.70 -3.19 -0.58
N LEU A 224 16.74 -3.95 -0.35
CA LEU A 224 18.02 -3.48 0.13
C LEU A 224 19.07 -3.73 -0.94
N THR A 225 19.89 -2.73 -1.23
CA THR A 225 21.09 -2.85 -2.08
C THR A 225 22.31 -2.63 -1.18
N PHE A 226 23.16 -3.64 -1.11
CA PHE A 226 24.36 -3.62 -0.29
C PHE A 226 25.55 -3.02 -1.03
N GLU A 227 26.61 -2.69 -0.29
CA GLU A 227 27.83 -2.07 -0.78
C GLU A 227 28.60 -2.92 -1.81
N ASP A 228 28.39 -4.24 -1.82
CA ASP A 228 28.97 -5.19 -2.77
C ASP A 228 28.09 -5.39 -4.02
N GLY A 229 26.99 -4.65 -4.14
CA GLY A 229 26.04 -4.76 -5.25
C GLY A 229 25.03 -5.91 -5.12
N THR A 230 25.10 -6.70 -4.06
CA THR A 230 24.07 -7.71 -3.79
C THR A 230 22.77 -7.04 -3.39
N THR A 231 21.64 -7.69 -3.69
CA THR A 231 20.30 -7.20 -3.36
C THR A 231 19.55 -8.21 -2.51
N GLY A 232 18.71 -7.70 -1.63
CA GLY A 232 17.86 -8.52 -0.78
C GLY A 232 16.48 -7.90 -0.59
N ARG A 233 15.48 -8.71 -0.30
CA ARG A 233 14.15 -8.27 0.08
C ARG A 233 14.00 -8.34 1.60
N ALA A 234 13.83 -7.21 2.26
CA ALA A 234 13.40 -7.14 3.64
C ALA A 234 11.89 -7.36 3.68
N ALA A 235 11.48 -8.61 3.92
CA ALA A 235 10.08 -9.01 4.02
C ALA A 235 9.59 -8.83 5.47
N TYR A 236 8.33 -8.42 5.65
CA TYR A 236 7.71 -8.36 6.96
C TYR A 236 7.69 -9.74 7.62
N ALA A 237 8.25 -9.86 8.82
CA ALA A 237 8.24 -11.09 9.59
C ALA A 237 7.33 -11.02 10.82
N ALA A 238 7.36 -9.89 11.53
CA ALA A 238 6.52 -9.64 12.70
C ALA A 238 6.51 -8.15 13.05
N ASP A 239 5.63 -7.78 13.98
CA ASP A 239 5.66 -6.51 14.68
C ASP A 239 5.57 -6.71 16.19
N ASN A 240 5.91 -5.68 16.96
CA ASN A 240 5.90 -5.73 18.41
C ASN A 240 4.49 -5.55 19.04
N GLY A 241 3.42 -5.57 18.25
CA GLY A 241 2.04 -5.42 18.72
C GLY A 241 1.65 -4.03 19.20
N ARG A 242 2.55 -3.05 19.12
CA ARG A 242 2.25 -1.67 19.51
C ARG A 242 1.49 -0.94 18.42
N PRO A 243 0.61 0.01 18.74
CA PRO A 243 -0.10 0.79 17.76
C PRO A 243 0.88 1.67 16.95
N PHE A 244 0.55 1.93 15.70
CA PHE A 244 1.25 2.92 14.89
C PHE A 244 0.86 4.33 15.36
N VAL A 245 1.88 5.17 15.59
CA VAL A 245 1.72 6.59 15.88
C VAL A 245 2.52 7.41 14.87
N GLY A 246 1.84 8.27 14.10
CA GLY A 246 2.50 9.16 13.16
C GLY A 246 3.31 10.24 13.87
N ILE A 247 4.56 10.43 13.45
CA ILE A 247 5.49 11.40 14.10
C ILE A 247 5.40 12.81 13.53
N ALA A 248 4.75 13.02 12.37
CA ALA A 248 4.66 14.31 11.70
C ALA A 248 4.11 15.43 12.60
N ARG A 249 2.95 15.18 13.23
CA ARG A 249 2.31 16.16 14.13
C ARG A 249 3.11 16.40 15.41
N PRO A 250 3.64 15.41 16.12
CA PRO A 250 4.58 15.62 17.22
C PRO A 250 5.81 16.46 16.84
N MET A 251 6.40 16.23 15.67
CA MET A 251 7.54 17.02 15.19
C MET A 251 7.16 18.48 14.92
N GLU A 252 6.00 18.74 14.32
CA GLU A 252 5.46 20.08 14.13
C GLU A 252 5.24 20.78 15.49
N GLN A 253 4.62 20.10 16.44
CA GLN A 253 4.35 20.63 17.79
C GLN A 253 5.63 20.99 18.55
N GLN A 254 6.72 20.27 18.30
CA GLN A 254 8.04 20.53 18.87
C GLN A 254 8.83 21.58 18.09
N GLY A 255 8.28 22.14 16.98
CA GLY A 255 8.94 23.12 16.14
C GLY A 255 10.06 22.54 15.27
N LEU A 256 10.15 21.21 15.12
CA LEU A 256 11.17 20.52 14.32
C LEU A 256 10.84 20.54 12.82
N LEU A 257 9.58 20.72 12.48
CA LEU A 257 9.08 20.87 11.12
C LEU A 257 8.19 22.11 11.04
N PRO A 258 8.20 22.83 9.91
CA PRO A 258 7.35 23.99 9.73
C PRO A 258 5.87 23.59 9.69
N ARG A 259 4.97 24.49 10.08
CA ARG A 259 3.53 24.34 9.87
C ARG A 259 3.25 24.13 8.39
N ASN A 260 2.41 23.15 8.06
CA ASN A 260 2.12 22.73 6.67
C ASN A 260 3.33 22.17 5.88
N GLY A 261 4.45 21.86 6.55
CA GLY A 261 5.64 21.25 5.98
C GLY A 261 5.96 19.89 6.59
N THR A 262 4.95 19.06 6.91
CA THR A 262 5.09 17.77 7.59
C THR A 262 5.06 16.59 6.61
N SER A 263 5.64 16.76 5.42
CA SER A 263 5.74 15.67 4.43
C SER A 263 6.68 14.57 4.88
N GLY A 264 6.54 13.37 4.32
CA GLY A 264 7.47 12.26 4.54
C GLY A 264 8.91 12.62 4.14
N GLU A 265 9.06 13.44 3.08
CA GLU A 265 10.36 13.96 2.65
C GLU A 265 10.98 14.91 3.69
N ALA A 266 10.20 15.81 4.26
CA ALA A 266 10.68 16.73 5.31
C ALA A 266 11.11 15.97 6.58
N ILE A 267 10.33 14.93 6.98
CA ILE A 267 10.68 14.05 8.09
C ILE A 267 11.99 13.30 7.78
N ARG A 268 12.12 12.73 6.58
CA ARG A 268 13.33 12.04 6.14
C ARG A 268 14.54 12.95 6.18
N ALA A 269 14.44 14.16 5.61
CA ALA A 269 15.50 15.14 5.60
C ALA A 269 15.93 15.55 7.02
N TRP A 270 14.96 15.74 7.90
CA TRP A 270 15.25 16.06 9.30
C TRP A 270 16.00 14.92 10.00
N LEU A 271 15.52 13.68 9.90
CA LEU A 271 16.17 12.49 10.48
C LEU A 271 17.59 12.30 9.94
N ALA A 272 17.80 12.52 8.65
CA ALA A 272 19.13 12.44 8.03
C ALA A 272 20.12 13.48 8.55
N ALA A 273 19.61 14.70 8.88
CA ALA A 273 20.41 15.79 9.43
C ALA A 273 20.70 15.64 10.93
N HIS A 274 19.90 14.88 11.68
CA HIS A 274 19.96 14.77 13.15
C HIS A 274 20.20 13.32 13.61
N ARG A 275 21.21 12.67 13.04
CA ARG A 275 21.50 11.25 13.27
C ARG A 275 21.78 10.90 14.74
N GLY A 276 21.78 9.63 15.05
CA GLY A 276 22.13 9.08 16.36
C GLY A 276 21.02 9.29 17.39
N ARG A 277 21.31 9.90 18.53
CA ARG A 277 20.38 10.02 19.65
C ARG A 277 19.13 10.84 19.32
N GLU A 278 19.29 11.90 18.54
CA GLU A 278 18.16 12.79 18.19
C GLU A 278 17.18 12.08 17.27
N ALA A 279 17.66 11.44 16.19
CA ALA A 279 16.81 10.66 15.30
C ALA A 279 16.06 9.55 16.08
N ARG A 280 16.76 8.80 16.95
CA ARG A 280 16.12 7.78 17.80
C ARG A 280 15.05 8.34 18.71
N ALA A 281 15.26 9.51 19.31
CA ALA A 281 14.26 10.15 20.17
C ALA A 281 12.98 10.49 19.40
N ILE A 282 13.11 10.90 18.15
CA ILE A 282 11.95 11.23 17.29
C ILE A 282 11.28 9.97 16.75
N THR A 283 12.02 8.98 16.24
CA THR A 283 11.43 7.72 15.77
C THR A 283 10.72 6.97 16.89
N ALA A 284 11.21 7.06 18.12
CA ALA A 284 10.62 6.46 19.31
C ALA A 284 9.22 7.01 19.68
N LEU A 285 8.83 8.17 19.15
CA LEU A 285 7.44 8.66 19.27
C LEU A 285 6.42 7.71 18.61
N ASN A 286 6.87 6.90 17.65
CA ASN A 286 6.11 5.76 17.14
C ASN A 286 6.54 4.48 17.89
N PRO A 287 5.74 3.96 18.83
CA PRO A 287 6.12 2.80 19.62
C PRO A 287 6.15 1.48 18.82
N ARG A 288 5.55 1.46 17.61
CA ARG A 288 5.53 0.27 16.75
C ARG A 288 6.91 0.01 16.16
N TYR A 289 7.33 -1.25 16.19
CA TYR A 289 8.56 -1.75 15.55
C TYR A 289 8.24 -2.94 14.66
N ILE A 290 8.85 -2.99 13.47
CA ILE A 290 8.71 -4.09 12.52
C ILE A 290 10.02 -4.87 12.48
N PHE A 291 9.90 -6.18 12.56
CA PHE A 291 10.98 -7.15 12.37
C PHE A 291 10.88 -7.76 10.98
N PHE A 292 12.01 -8.11 10.39
CA PHE A 292 12.10 -8.53 9.00
C PHE A 292 12.65 -9.94 8.85
N ASP A 293 12.41 -10.52 7.70
CA ASP A 293 13.13 -11.65 7.13
C ASP A 293 13.85 -11.17 5.88
N LEU A 294 15.15 -11.46 5.78
CA LEU A 294 15.96 -11.04 4.63
C LEU A 294 15.99 -12.18 3.63
N GLN A 295 15.33 -12.01 2.52
CA GLN A 295 15.20 -12.98 1.44
C GLN A 295 16.02 -12.51 0.22
N SER A 296 16.35 -13.44 -0.66
CA SER A 296 16.94 -13.09 -1.96
C SER A 296 15.95 -12.23 -2.77
N ASP A 297 16.45 -11.22 -3.44
CA ASP A 297 15.67 -10.45 -4.41
C ASP A 297 15.58 -11.24 -5.73
N ASP A 298 14.41 -11.70 -6.07
CA ASP A 298 14.12 -12.41 -7.32
C ASP A 298 13.67 -11.48 -8.45
N GLY A 299 13.76 -10.16 -8.24
CA GLY A 299 13.28 -9.13 -9.15
C GLY A 299 11.77 -8.96 -9.18
N GLY A 300 11.03 -9.75 -8.39
CA GLY A 300 9.57 -9.70 -8.32
C GLY A 300 9.03 -8.68 -7.31
N ASP A 301 7.70 -8.58 -7.29
CA ASP A 301 6.98 -7.77 -6.30
C ASP A 301 6.94 -8.46 -4.92
N PRO A 302 6.84 -7.70 -3.82
CA PRO A 302 6.71 -8.28 -2.48
C PRO A 302 5.40 -9.06 -2.35
N ALA A 303 5.40 -10.06 -1.48
CA ALA A 303 4.15 -10.73 -1.11
C ALA A 303 3.32 -9.83 -0.19
N GLY A 304 2.01 -9.72 -0.48
CA GLY A 304 1.03 -9.10 0.41
C GLY A 304 0.58 -10.03 1.53
N ALA A 305 -0.35 -9.56 2.36
CA ALA A 305 -0.93 -10.33 3.46
C ALA A 305 -1.67 -11.60 2.99
N ALA A 306 -2.07 -11.66 1.74
CA ALA A 306 -2.64 -12.86 1.10
C ALA A 306 -1.60 -13.97 0.84
N GLY A 307 -0.30 -13.71 1.05
CA GLY A 307 0.79 -14.66 0.85
C GLY A 307 1.20 -14.86 -0.61
N VAL A 308 0.79 -13.97 -1.51
CA VAL A 308 1.14 -14.00 -2.95
C VAL A 308 1.77 -12.67 -3.35
N PRO A 309 2.62 -12.65 -4.42
CA PRO A 309 3.15 -11.40 -4.96
C PRO A 309 2.04 -10.41 -5.33
N LEU A 310 2.32 -9.14 -5.11
CA LEU A 310 1.41 -8.03 -5.41
C LEU A 310 1.65 -7.54 -6.84
N PRO A 311 0.80 -7.87 -7.83
CA PRO A 311 0.92 -7.25 -9.15
C PRO A 311 0.80 -5.73 -9.05
N ALA A 312 1.85 -5.02 -9.50
CA ALA A 312 1.89 -3.56 -9.48
C ALA A 312 0.69 -2.97 -10.21
N ARG A 313 0.06 -1.94 -9.64
CA ARG A 313 -1.15 -1.28 -10.18
C ARG A 313 -2.37 -2.20 -10.36
N ARG A 314 -2.33 -3.40 -9.76
CA ARG A 314 -3.41 -4.40 -9.81
C ARG A 314 -3.73 -4.98 -8.44
N SER A 315 -3.09 -4.45 -7.38
CA SER A 315 -3.27 -4.89 -6.01
C SER A 315 -3.70 -3.74 -5.12
N ILE A 316 -4.55 -4.05 -4.14
CA ILE A 316 -4.95 -3.12 -3.09
C ILE A 316 -4.85 -3.77 -1.71
N ALA A 317 -4.45 -2.96 -0.72
CA ALA A 317 -4.67 -3.28 0.67
C ALA A 317 -6.08 -2.83 1.07
N VAL A 318 -6.77 -3.67 1.84
CA VAL A 318 -8.17 -3.49 2.25
C VAL A 318 -8.35 -3.77 3.75
N ASP A 319 -9.53 -3.46 4.28
CA ASP A 319 -9.95 -3.90 5.62
C ASP A 319 -10.44 -5.35 5.59
N PRO A 320 -9.75 -6.30 6.26
CA PRO A 320 -10.17 -7.71 6.30
C PRO A 320 -11.53 -7.94 6.99
N ALA A 321 -12.05 -6.97 7.74
CA ALA A 321 -13.39 -7.04 8.29
C ALA A 321 -14.49 -6.84 7.22
N SER A 322 -14.14 -6.24 6.09
CA SER A 322 -15.07 -5.93 4.99
C SER A 322 -14.81 -6.72 3.71
N TRP A 323 -13.58 -7.17 3.51
CA TRP A 323 -13.11 -7.79 2.28
C TRP A 323 -12.38 -9.11 2.56
N THR A 324 -12.46 -10.03 1.61
CA THR A 324 -11.70 -11.29 1.65
C THR A 324 -10.51 -11.19 0.70
N TYR A 325 -9.34 -11.71 1.12
CA TYR A 325 -8.21 -11.79 0.20
C TYR A 325 -8.55 -12.67 -1.01
N GLY A 326 -8.23 -12.15 -2.19
CA GLY A 326 -8.61 -12.73 -3.48
C GLY A 326 -9.88 -12.13 -4.07
N ASP A 327 -10.61 -11.25 -3.36
CA ASP A 327 -11.71 -10.51 -3.96
C ASP A 327 -11.23 -9.70 -5.17
N LEU A 328 -11.92 -9.86 -6.29
CA LEU A 328 -11.74 -9.00 -7.46
C LEU A 328 -12.59 -7.76 -7.30
N VAL A 329 -12.00 -6.59 -7.50
CA VAL A 329 -12.58 -5.30 -7.16
C VAL A 329 -12.45 -4.35 -8.36
N TRP A 330 -13.50 -3.63 -8.68
CA TRP A 330 -13.42 -2.42 -9.48
C TRP A 330 -13.25 -1.22 -8.57
N ILE A 331 -12.21 -0.44 -8.78
CA ILE A 331 -12.03 0.86 -8.15
C ILE A 331 -12.38 1.98 -9.14
N ASP A 332 -13.02 3.03 -8.63
CA ASP A 332 -13.28 4.28 -9.34
C ASP A 332 -12.98 5.41 -8.37
N ALA A 333 -11.79 5.98 -8.51
CA ALA A 333 -11.28 7.04 -7.66
C ALA A 333 -10.96 8.25 -8.52
N ASP A 334 -11.69 9.33 -8.32
CA ASP A 334 -11.62 10.56 -9.12
C ASP A 334 -11.43 11.77 -8.22
N GLY A 335 -10.94 12.88 -8.76
CA GLY A 335 -10.81 14.13 -8.02
C GLY A 335 -9.69 14.13 -6.96
N GLY A 336 -8.50 13.67 -7.31
CA GLY A 336 -7.30 13.79 -6.45
C GLY A 336 -7.00 15.23 -6.10
N ASN A 337 -6.67 15.48 -4.83
CA ASN A 337 -6.49 16.84 -4.27
C ASN A 337 -5.06 17.17 -3.86
N LEU A 338 -4.10 16.28 -4.14
CA LEU A 338 -2.69 16.54 -3.89
C LEU A 338 -1.99 17.10 -5.15
N ALA A 339 -0.95 17.88 -4.95
CA ALA A 339 -0.14 18.39 -6.04
C ALA A 339 0.51 17.24 -6.81
N GLY A 340 0.44 17.27 -8.15
CA GLY A 340 0.95 16.21 -9.01
C GLY A 340 0.06 14.96 -9.10
N ALA A 341 -1.12 14.96 -8.46
CA ALA A 341 -2.04 13.83 -8.53
C ALA A 341 -2.56 13.60 -9.96
N HIS A 342 -2.65 12.33 -10.35
CA HIS A 342 -3.43 11.96 -11.54
C HIS A 342 -4.91 12.32 -11.32
N THR A 343 -5.62 12.62 -12.40
CA THR A 343 -7.04 12.97 -12.35
C THR A 343 -7.87 11.85 -11.72
N SER A 344 -7.58 10.60 -12.08
CA SER A 344 -8.31 9.43 -11.59
C SER A 344 -7.46 8.17 -11.57
N TYR A 345 -7.85 7.25 -10.68
CA TYR A 345 -7.42 5.85 -10.68
C TYR A 345 -8.65 4.97 -10.84
N ARG A 346 -8.71 4.23 -11.92
CA ARG A 346 -9.87 3.41 -12.26
C ARG A 346 -9.41 2.10 -12.86
N GLY A 347 -10.01 0.98 -12.43
CA GLY A 347 -9.66 -0.31 -13.00
C GLY A 347 -9.95 -1.52 -12.11
N LEU A 348 -9.67 -2.70 -12.68
CA LEU A 348 -9.72 -3.98 -11.99
C LEU A 348 -8.48 -4.19 -11.13
N VAL A 349 -8.70 -4.50 -9.87
CA VAL A 349 -7.64 -4.77 -8.88
C VAL A 349 -8.02 -5.95 -7.99
N MET A 350 -7.03 -6.53 -7.32
CA MET A 350 -7.20 -7.65 -6.40
C MET A 350 -6.97 -7.19 -4.96
N ALA A 351 -7.84 -7.60 -4.04
CA ALA A 351 -7.65 -7.42 -2.60
C ALA A 351 -6.63 -8.46 -2.09
N LEU A 352 -5.36 -8.08 -1.98
CA LEU A 352 -4.27 -9.00 -1.68
C LEU A 352 -3.47 -8.61 -0.44
N ASP A 353 -3.75 -7.45 0.12
CA ASP A 353 -2.96 -6.91 1.22
C ASP A 353 -3.86 -6.22 2.26
N THR A 354 -3.26 -5.81 3.38
CA THR A 354 -3.90 -5.03 4.43
C THR A 354 -2.91 -4.09 5.10
N GLY A 355 -3.43 -3.07 5.77
CA GLY A 355 -2.65 -2.16 6.58
C GLY A 355 -3.41 -1.77 7.85
N SER A 356 -2.67 -1.42 8.91
CA SER A 356 -3.27 -1.04 10.20
C SER A 356 -4.19 0.19 10.11
N ALA A 357 -3.91 1.09 9.14
CA ALA A 357 -4.69 2.30 8.87
C ALA A 357 -5.81 2.10 7.84
N ILE A 358 -5.92 0.91 7.22
CA ILE A 358 -6.90 0.63 6.17
C ILE A 358 -8.12 0.02 6.85
N ARG A 359 -9.15 0.84 7.10
CA ARG A 359 -10.36 0.46 7.84
C ARG A 359 -11.62 0.91 7.12
N GLY A 360 -12.62 0.01 7.09
CA GLY A 360 -13.93 0.25 6.52
C GLY A 360 -14.14 -0.33 5.12
N PRO A 361 -15.40 -0.37 4.66
CA PRO A 361 -15.79 -1.08 3.43
C PRO A 361 -15.38 -0.37 2.13
N VAL A 362 -15.15 0.96 2.16
CA VAL A 362 -14.74 1.73 0.99
C VAL A 362 -13.44 2.48 1.32
N ARG A 363 -12.40 1.70 1.67
CA ARG A 363 -11.06 2.18 1.96
C ARG A 363 -10.05 1.24 1.31
N ALA A 364 -9.22 1.78 0.46
CA ALA A 364 -8.18 1.01 -0.20
C ALA A 364 -6.85 1.76 -0.22
N ASP A 365 -5.75 1.00 -0.20
CA ASP A 365 -4.40 1.49 -0.42
C ASP A 365 -3.84 0.81 -1.65
N PHE A 366 -3.52 1.59 -2.70
CA PHE A 366 -3.21 1.08 -4.02
C PHE A 366 -1.70 0.82 -4.16
N TYR A 367 -1.33 -0.41 -4.47
CA TYR A 367 0.07 -0.78 -4.66
C TYR A 367 0.59 -0.27 -6.00
N MET A 368 1.53 0.66 -5.97
CA MET A 368 2.10 1.31 -7.15
C MET A 368 3.24 0.51 -7.81
N GLY A 369 3.82 -0.44 -7.10
CA GLY A 369 4.99 -1.18 -7.55
C GLY A 369 6.24 -0.85 -6.74
N ARG A 370 7.41 -1.05 -7.33
CA ARG A 370 8.72 -0.98 -6.71
C ARG A 370 9.50 0.28 -7.12
N GLY A 371 10.30 0.80 -6.21
CA GLY A 371 11.31 1.83 -6.46
C GLY A 371 10.80 3.26 -6.46
N GLN A 372 11.72 4.20 -6.79
CA GLN A 372 11.49 5.63 -6.61
C GLN A 372 10.34 6.19 -7.48
N THR A 373 10.21 5.74 -8.73
CA THR A 373 9.14 6.21 -9.63
C THR A 373 7.77 5.86 -9.07
N ALA A 374 7.59 4.63 -8.58
CA ALA A 374 6.37 4.20 -7.91
C ALA A 374 6.12 5.02 -6.63
N GLY A 375 7.19 5.30 -5.87
CA GLY A 375 7.12 6.11 -4.65
C GLY A 375 6.74 7.56 -4.88
N ALA A 376 7.25 8.18 -5.93
CA ALA A 376 6.91 9.56 -6.30
C ALA A 376 5.42 9.70 -6.62
N GLU A 377 4.86 8.78 -7.40
CA GLU A 377 3.43 8.77 -7.70
C GLU A 377 2.60 8.39 -6.47
N ALA A 378 3.04 7.40 -5.69
CA ALA A 378 2.34 6.98 -4.47
C ALA A 378 2.08 8.15 -3.51
N GLY A 379 3.03 9.07 -3.39
CA GLY A 379 2.89 10.27 -2.56
C GLY A 379 1.79 11.24 -2.99
N THR A 380 1.26 11.11 -4.20
CA THR A 380 0.23 12.01 -4.77
C THR A 380 -1.19 11.44 -4.72
N VAL A 381 -1.38 10.18 -4.27
CA VAL A 381 -2.69 9.53 -4.28
C VAL A 381 -3.47 9.82 -3.00
N ARG A 382 -4.49 10.64 -3.13
CA ARG A 382 -5.51 10.88 -2.11
C ARG A 382 -6.80 11.29 -2.81
N HIS A 383 -7.62 10.27 -3.15
CA HIS A 383 -8.80 10.45 -3.99
C HIS A 383 -10.06 9.99 -3.27
N PRO A 384 -11.21 10.65 -3.46
CA PRO A 384 -12.52 10.04 -3.20
C PRO A 384 -12.63 8.70 -3.93
N LEU A 385 -13.20 7.69 -3.29
CA LEU A 385 -13.19 6.31 -3.78
C LEU A 385 -14.59 5.71 -3.78
N ARG A 386 -14.94 5.08 -4.88
CA ARG A 386 -16.04 4.13 -5.00
C ARG A 386 -15.50 2.75 -5.35
N MET A 387 -16.11 1.72 -4.78
CA MET A 387 -15.65 0.33 -4.96
C MET A 387 -16.81 -0.59 -5.28
N TRP A 388 -16.57 -1.55 -6.15
CA TRP A 388 -17.50 -2.64 -6.46
C TRP A 388 -16.77 -3.98 -6.36
N ARG A 389 -17.36 -4.92 -5.63
CA ARG A 389 -16.90 -6.30 -5.64
C ARG A 389 -17.41 -6.99 -6.90
N LEU A 390 -16.54 -7.65 -7.62
CA LEU A 390 -16.91 -8.57 -8.69
C LEU A 390 -17.13 -9.95 -8.09
N VAL A 391 -18.38 -10.30 -7.89
CA VAL A 391 -18.79 -11.58 -7.30
C VAL A 391 -18.86 -12.63 -8.40
N PRO A 392 -18.18 -13.78 -8.25
CA PRO A 392 -18.27 -14.87 -9.22
C PRO A 392 -19.73 -15.30 -9.47
N ARG A 393 -20.09 -15.49 -10.74
CA ARG A 393 -21.35 -16.13 -11.09
C ARG A 393 -21.27 -17.64 -10.80
N PRO A 394 -22.40 -18.28 -10.47
CA PRO A 394 -22.46 -19.72 -10.18
C PRO A 394 -21.87 -20.61 -11.26
#